data_005137dd3006e7c6e8cb9a30874060fd
#
_entry.id   005137dd3006e7c6e8cb9a30874060fd
#
_cell.length_a   1.000
_cell.length_b   1.000
_cell.length_c   1.000
_cell.angle_alpha   90.00
_cell.angle_beta   90.00
_cell.angle_gamma   90.00
#
_symmetry.space_group_name_H-M   'P 1'
#
loop_
_entity.id
_entity.type
_entity.pdbx_description
1 polymer ?
#
loop_
_entity_poly.entity_id
_entity_poly.type
_entity_poly.pdbx_seq_one_letter_code
_entity_poly.pdbx_strand_id
1 'polypeptide(L)'
;MNYKKFFSDELVSLKSQGLYRKFRAINRNKSSFPKATERFEGQEREVEVWCSNDYLNLSQHPEVTKTSIEVINELGTGSGGTRNISGTSTYHVDLEKLLADLHRKESALLFPSAYTANQSTLWTLCKNMEGIEVFSDELNHASLIQGIKNADVVTHIFRHNDTEHLEELLNNANANTPKLVVFESLYSMEGLRSPLQKIIEISKKYNALTYLDEVHSVGLYGPEGRGITAEKGLEDEIDIINGTLSKSFGQMGGYVAANADIIDYIRSFAPGFIFTSSMNPSIAAASITSIKIAMSSEDLRDNIRINSDRIRLGLRDLQIPFLENDSHIIPIHLYDPRLCKEAANLLLEKHGIYIQPIFYPTVPKGDERFRVTITPRHEASDIQHFLDALDDVWNQMGLKRSDAIEGERSAV
;
A
#
# COMPACT_ATOMS: atom_id res chain seq x y z
N MET A 1 2.30 15.34 36.90
CA MET A 1 2.95 14.42 35.97
C MET A 1 4.18 15.12 35.36
N ASN A 2 5.33 14.45 35.30
CA ASN A 2 6.53 15.00 34.63
C ASN A 2 6.49 14.49 33.15
N TYR A 3 6.00 15.33 32.27
CA TYR A 3 5.81 14.98 30.84
C TYR A 3 7.13 14.60 30.14
N LYS A 4 8.25 15.32 30.43
CA LYS A 4 9.56 15.02 29.85
C LYS A 4 10.03 13.60 30.24
N LYS A 5 9.85 13.25 31.50
CA LYS A 5 10.18 11.91 32.00
C LYS A 5 9.29 10.85 31.33
N PHE A 6 7.99 11.08 31.24
CA PHE A 6 7.06 10.16 30.60
C PHE A 6 7.48 9.80 29.15
N PHE A 7 7.70 10.83 28.31
CA PHE A 7 8.12 10.60 26.92
C PHE A 7 9.50 9.92 26.82
N SER A 8 10.44 10.26 27.72
CA SER A 8 11.76 9.63 27.77
C SER A 8 11.67 8.14 28.13
N ASP A 9 10.88 7.81 29.15
CA ASP A 9 10.70 6.42 29.61
C ASP A 9 10.05 5.55 28.53
N GLU A 10 9.02 6.06 27.83
CA GLU A 10 8.38 5.38 26.68
C GLU A 10 9.38 5.10 25.55
N LEU A 11 10.22 6.08 25.21
CA LEU A 11 11.23 5.89 24.16
C LEU A 11 12.34 4.90 24.59
N VAL A 12 12.72 4.88 25.86
CA VAL A 12 13.67 3.89 26.41
C VAL A 12 13.06 2.49 26.35
N SER A 13 11.78 2.35 26.74
CA SER A 13 11.05 1.08 26.63
C SER A 13 11.00 0.58 25.18
N LEU A 14 10.64 1.45 24.23
CA LEU A 14 10.59 1.11 22.82
C LEU A 14 11.95 0.65 22.27
N LYS A 15 13.05 1.30 22.68
CA LYS A 15 14.41 0.91 22.31
C LYS A 15 14.82 -0.43 22.90
N SER A 16 14.49 -0.69 24.16
CA SER A 16 14.83 -1.95 24.85
C SER A 16 14.12 -3.16 24.22
N GLN A 17 12.92 -2.96 23.70
CA GLN A 17 12.13 -3.97 22.97
C GLN A 17 12.61 -4.19 21.52
N GLY A 18 13.58 -3.42 21.04
CA GLY A 18 14.02 -3.49 19.65
C GLY A 18 13.01 -2.86 18.63
N LEU A 19 12.01 -2.12 19.10
CA LEU A 19 10.94 -1.58 18.25
C LEU A 19 11.15 -0.12 17.79
N TYR A 20 12.25 0.52 18.24
CA TYR A 20 12.58 1.88 17.85
C TYR A 20 13.00 1.95 16.37
N ARG A 21 12.33 2.81 15.58
CA ARG A 21 12.63 3.01 14.15
C ARG A 21 13.65 4.12 13.95
N LYS A 22 14.64 3.88 13.08
CA LYS A 22 15.55 4.92 12.60
C LYS A 22 15.13 5.32 11.17
N PHE A 23 14.97 6.62 10.95
CA PHE A 23 14.63 7.16 9.64
C PHE A 23 15.90 7.57 8.91
N ARG A 24 16.20 6.91 7.78
CA ARG A 24 17.34 7.21 6.93
C ARG A 24 16.89 8.08 5.76
N ALA A 25 17.67 9.09 5.40
CA ALA A 25 17.38 9.92 4.26
C ALA A 25 17.89 9.21 3.00
N ILE A 26 16.97 8.82 2.13
CA ILE A 26 17.28 8.14 0.87
C ILE A 26 16.91 9.05 -0.30
N ASN A 27 17.91 9.50 -1.05
CA ASN A 27 17.74 10.26 -2.27
C ASN A 27 17.76 9.29 -3.46
N ARG A 28 16.61 9.01 -4.03
CA ARG A 28 16.47 8.18 -5.23
C ARG A 28 16.90 8.97 -6.44
N ASN A 29 18.09 8.68 -6.98
CA ASN A 29 18.64 9.39 -8.11
C ASN A 29 17.94 8.98 -9.42
N LYS A 30 17.41 9.95 -10.16
CA LYS A 30 16.62 9.72 -11.38
C LYS A 30 17.33 8.88 -12.44
N SER A 31 18.64 9.04 -12.58
CA SER A 31 19.45 8.41 -13.65
C SER A 31 19.95 7.01 -13.29
N SER A 32 19.98 6.64 -12.02
CA SER A 32 20.67 5.43 -11.53
C SER A 32 19.83 4.50 -10.66
N PHE A 33 18.55 4.78 -10.45
CA PHE A 33 17.68 3.88 -9.67
C PHE A 33 17.71 2.46 -10.28
N PRO A 34 17.84 1.38 -9.48
CA PRO A 34 17.63 1.25 -8.03
C PRO A 34 18.73 1.81 -7.13
N LYS A 35 19.85 2.29 -7.67
CA LYS A 35 20.87 2.98 -6.89
C LYS A 35 20.37 4.33 -6.39
N ALA A 36 20.66 4.61 -5.14
CA ALA A 36 20.25 5.82 -4.43
C ALA A 36 21.38 6.29 -3.51
N THR A 37 21.30 7.51 -3.05
CA THR A 37 22.22 8.03 -2.04
C THR A 37 21.55 8.01 -0.67
N GLU A 38 22.07 7.23 0.25
CA GLU A 38 21.69 7.26 1.67
C GLU A 38 22.52 8.31 2.40
N ARG A 39 21.83 9.15 3.20
CA ARG A 39 22.47 10.06 4.16
C ARG A 39 21.97 9.75 5.56
N PHE A 40 22.89 9.35 6.44
CA PHE A 40 22.58 9.03 7.82
C PHE A 40 23.75 9.36 8.76
N GLU A 41 23.47 10.05 9.87
CA GLU A 41 24.45 10.43 10.90
C GLU A 41 25.71 11.14 10.33
N GLY A 42 25.53 11.97 9.29
CA GLY A 42 26.60 12.73 8.66
C GLY A 42 27.44 11.97 7.63
N GLN A 43 27.14 10.72 7.37
CA GLN A 43 27.74 9.91 6.32
C GLN A 43 26.84 9.86 5.08
N GLU A 44 27.45 9.74 3.90
CA GLU A 44 26.77 9.59 2.61
C GLU A 44 27.36 8.36 1.91
N ARG A 45 26.49 7.50 1.34
CA ARG A 45 26.91 6.31 0.59
C ARG A 45 25.91 5.96 -0.51
N GLU A 46 26.35 5.24 -1.53
CA GLU A 46 25.50 4.64 -2.53
C GLU A 46 24.86 3.35 -1.97
N VAL A 47 23.57 3.16 -2.26
CA VAL A 47 22.82 1.98 -1.85
C VAL A 47 21.86 1.54 -2.94
N GLU A 48 21.53 0.25 -2.99
CA GLU A 48 20.45 -0.29 -3.81
C GLU A 48 19.18 -0.41 -2.98
N VAL A 49 18.05 0.11 -3.50
CA VAL A 49 16.77 0.17 -2.78
C VAL A 49 15.87 -1.00 -3.16
N TRP A 50 15.51 -1.85 -2.19
CA TRP A 50 14.71 -3.07 -2.36
C TRP A 50 13.34 -3.03 -1.67
N CYS A 51 12.87 -1.83 -1.28
CA CYS A 51 11.61 -1.65 -0.56
C CYS A 51 10.82 -0.41 -1.02
N SER A 52 10.99 -0.01 -2.28
CA SER A 52 10.27 1.15 -2.83
C SER A 52 8.80 0.82 -3.11
N ASN A 53 7.90 1.74 -2.76
CA ASN A 53 6.50 1.66 -3.18
C ASN A 53 6.24 2.25 -4.58
N ASP A 54 7.19 2.91 -5.19
CA ASP A 54 7.10 3.39 -6.58
C ASP A 54 7.35 2.21 -7.54
N TYR A 55 6.39 1.29 -7.59
CA TYR A 55 6.54 -0.04 -8.21
C TYR A 55 6.95 0.02 -9.67
N LEU A 56 6.36 0.94 -10.46
CA LEU A 56 6.69 1.13 -11.87
C LEU A 56 7.82 2.15 -12.09
N ASN A 57 8.35 2.75 -11.02
CA ASN A 57 9.35 3.82 -11.06
C ASN A 57 8.91 5.04 -11.89
N LEU A 58 7.61 5.33 -11.92
CA LEU A 58 7.05 6.42 -12.73
C LEU A 58 7.30 7.81 -12.13
N SER A 59 7.63 7.93 -10.83
CA SER A 59 8.03 9.22 -10.26
C SER A 59 9.26 9.83 -10.94
N GLN A 60 10.06 8.99 -11.59
CA GLN A 60 11.32 9.39 -12.27
C GLN A 60 11.19 9.38 -13.79
N HIS A 61 10.01 9.08 -14.33
CA HIS A 61 9.81 9.04 -15.78
C HIS A 61 9.99 10.44 -16.41
N PRO A 62 10.72 10.57 -17.54
CA PRO A 62 11.01 11.87 -18.15
C PRO A 62 9.78 12.71 -18.46
N GLU A 63 8.74 12.11 -19.05
CA GLU A 63 7.49 12.82 -19.39
C GLU A 63 6.71 13.27 -18.15
N VAL A 64 6.68 12.45 -17.10
CA VAL A 64 6.01 12.79 -15.82
C VAL A 64 6.72 13.99 -15.17
N THR A 65 8.06 13.96 -15.14
CA THR A 65 8.87 15.07 -14.61
C THR A 65 8.68 16.34 -15.43
N LYS A 66 8.66 16.22 -16.77
CA LYS A 66 8.45 17.33 -17.69
C LYS A 66 7.10 18.00 -17.47
N THR A 67 6.01 17.21 -17.44
CA THR A 67 4.66 17.72 -17.16
C THR A 67 4.61 18.48 -15.84
N SER A 68 5.21 17.94 -14.78
CA SER A 68 5.24 18.62 -13.47
C SER A 68 5.93 19.99 -13.56
N ILE A 69 7.07 20.08 -14.24
CA ILE A 69 7.83 21.33 -14.41
C ILE A 69 7.03 22.36 -15.23
N GLU A 70 6.38 21.94 -16.30
CA GLU A 70 5.55 22.81 -17.15
C GLU A 70 4.42 23.45 -16.33
N VAL A 71 3.69 22.67 -15.57
CA VAL A 71 2.58 23.16 -14.73
C VAL A 71 3.09 24.02 -13.56
N ILE A 72 4.26 23.74 -12.99
CA ILE A 72 4.88 24.63 -11.99
C ILE A 72 5.19 26.01 -12.61
N ASN A 73 5.70 26.04 -13.82
CA ASN A 73 5.98 27.31 -14.52
C ASN A 73 4.70 28.10 -14.85
N GLU A 74 3.59 27.40 -15.10
CA GLU A 74 2.30 28.03 -15.45
C GLU A 74 1.52 28.48 -14.21
N LEU A 75 1.36 27.60 -13.19
CA LEU A 75 0.45 27.81 -12.07
C LEU A 75 1.14 28.01 -10.71
N GLY A 76 2.47 27.83 -10.65
CA GLY A 76 3.23 27.88 -9.39
C GLY A 76 3.19 26.58 -8.61
N THR A 77 3.58 26.66 -7.33
CA THR A 77 3.84 25.47 -6.49
C THR A 77 2.74 25.17 -5.45
N GLY A 78 1.63 25.86 -5.48
CA GLY A 78 0.55 25.72 -4.49
C GLY A 78 -0.84 25.62 -5.11
N SER A 79 -1.78 25.06 -4.38
CA SER A 79 -3.18 24.92 -4.81
C SER A 79 -4.06 26.14 -4.51
N GLY A 80 -3.60 27.06 -3.66
CA GLY A 80 -4.34 28.26 -3.26
C GLY A 80 -5.42 28.06 -2.20
N GLY A 81 -5.75 26.83 -1.79
CA GLY A 81 -6.75 26.59 -0.75
C GLY A 81 -7.33 25.18 -0.73
N THR A 82 -8.45 25.03 -0.04
CA THR A 82 -9.26 23.81 -0.11
C THR A 82 -10.01 23.72 -1.44
N ARG A 83 -10.53 22.54 -1.80
CA ARG A 83 -11.19 22.30 -3.09
C ARG A 83 -12.36 23.24 -3.36
N ASN A 84 -13.16 23.57 -2.36
CA ASN A 84 -14.36 24.41 -2.50
C ASN A 84 -14.11 25.91 -2.41
N ILE A 85 -12.94 26.37 -1.92
CA ILE A 85 -12.64 27.81 -1.84
C ILE A 85 -11.99 28.29 -3.15
N SER A 86 -10.78 27.79 -3.46
CA SER A 86 -10.05 28.16 -4.69
C SER A 86 -9.05 27.08 -5.14
N GLY A 87 -9.02 25.95 -4.45
CA GLY A 87 -8.03 24.89 -4.67
C GLY A 87 -8.42 23.86 -5.73
N THR A 88 -9.52 24.04 -6.46
CA THR A 88 -9.87 23.19 -7.60
C THR A 88 -9.34 23.79 -8.89
N SER A 89 -8.43 23.09 -9.56
CA SER A 89 -7.96 23.41 -10.91
C SER A 89 -8.55 22.45 -11.94
N THR A 90 -8.38 22.75 -13.23
CA THR A 90 -8.77 21.84 -14.33
C THR A 90 -8.07 20.50 -14.21
N TYR A 91 -6.80 20.46 -13.79
CA TYR A 91 -6.06 19.21 -13.57
C TYR A 91 -6.67 18.30 -12.52
N HIS A 92 -7.30 18.84 -11.48
CA HIS A 92 -8.04 18.01 -10.51
C HIS A 92 -9.26 17.37 -11.15
N VAL A 93 -10.04 18.15 -11.93
CA VAL A 93 -11.25 17.67 -12.60
C VAL A 93 -10.91 16.58 -13.63
N ASP A 94 -9.88 16.83 -14.43
CA ASP A 94 -9.42 15.89 -15.46
C ASP A 94 -8.86 14.60 -14.84
N LEU A 95 -8.15 14.69 -13.71
CA LEU A 95 -7.64 13.53 -12.98
C LEU A 95 -8.79 12.72 -12.37
N GLU A 96 -9.78 13.36 -11.72
CA GLU A 96 -10.96 12.68 -11.17
C GLU A 96 -11.71 11.93 -12.27
N LYS A 97 -11.88 12.53 -13.44
CA LYS A 97 -12.50 11.89 -14.59
C LYS A 97 -11.69 10.67 -15.08
N LEU A 98 -10.36 10.82 -15.23
CA LEU A 98 -9.49 9.72 -15.65
C LEU A 98 -9.52 8.55 -14.67
N LEU A 99 -9.58 8.83 -13.35
CA LEU A 99 -9.67 7.82 -12.31
C LEU A 99 -11.02 7.10 -12.30
N ALA A 100 -12.11 7.83 -12.54
CA ALA A 100 -13.43 7.24 -12.73
C ALA A 100 -13.42 6.28 -13.94
N ASP A 101 -12.91 6.73 -15.08
CA ASP A 101 -12.77 5.93 -16.30
C ASP A 101 -11.87 4.69 -16.06
N LEU A 102 -10.76 4.85 -15.32
CA LEU A 102 -9.83 3.76 -14.97
C LEU A 102 -10.55 2.60 -14.25
N HIS A 103 -11.46 2.91 -13.34
CA HIS A 103 -12.20 1.92 -12.56
C HIS A 103 -13.61 1.62 -13.11
N ARG A 104 -13.98 2.13 -14.28
CA ARG A 104 -15.34 2.05 -14.86
C ARG A 104 -16.42 2.48 -13.87
N LYS A 105 -16.13 3.53 -13.10
CA LYS A 105 -17.07 4.15 -12.18
C LYS A 105 -17.60 5.46 -12.74
N GLU A 106 -18.74 5.91 -12.23
CA GLU A 106 -19.38 7.16 -12.70
C GLU A 106 -18.58 8.39 -12.26
N SER A 107 -17.92 8.33 -11.10
CA SER A 107 -17.19 9.46 -10.54
C SER A 107 -16.04 9.03 -9.64
N ALA A 108 -15.08 9.94 -9.42
CA ALA A 108 -14.01 9.78 -8.45
C ALA A 108 -13.77 11.07 -7.68
N LEU A 109 -13.13 10.99 -6.52
CA LEU A 109 -12.82 12.11 -5.64
C LEU A 109 -11.38 11.99 -5.13
N LEU A 110 -10.59 13.05 -5.31
CA LEU A 110 -9.20 13.13 -4.91
C LEU A 110 -9.03 13.54 -3.44
N PHE A 111 -8.06 12.92 -2.80
CA PHE A 111 -7.59 13.21 -1.44
C PHE A 111 -6.07 13.40 -1.42
N PRO A 112 -5.49 14.06 -0.38
CA PRO A 112 -4.04 14.22 -0.25
C PRO A 112 -3.27 12.90 -0.14
N SER A 113 -3.91 11.83 0.29
CA SER A 113 -3.37 10.47 0.36
C SER A 113 -4.49 9.43 0.39
N ALA A 114 -4.18 8.17 0.03
CA ALA A 114 -5.11 7.06 0.21
C ALA A 114 -5.46 6.82 1.68
N TYR A 115 -4.53 7.11 2.60
CA TYR A 115 -4.81 7.07 4.04
C TYR A 115 -5.96 8.01 4.41
N THR A 116 -5.88 9.27 3.96
CA THR A 116 -6.94 10.27 4.19
C THR A 116 -8.23 9.89 3.46
N ALA A 117 -8.14 9.34 2.25
CA ALA A 117 -9.29 8.87 1.47
C ALA A 117 -10.05 7.77 2.25
N ASN A 118 -9.35 6.72 2.71
CA ASN A 118 -9.93 5.65 3.52
C ASN A 118 -10.56 6.19 4.82
N GLN A 119 -9.77 6.92 5.59
CA GLN A 119 -10.20 7.42 6.90
C GLN A 119 -11.43 8.33 6.78
N SER A 120 -11.40 9.26 5.83
CA SER A 120 -12.47 10.25 5.66
C SER A 120 -13.74 9.65 5.08
N THR A 121 -13.61 8.79 4.07
CA THR A 121 -14.75 8.13 3.44
C THR A 121 -15.45 7.18 4.39
N LEU A 122 -14.71 6.27 5.04
CA LEU A 122 -15.28 5.30 5.98
C LEU A 122 -15.92 6.01 7.17
N TRP A 123 -15.25 7.02 7.74
CA TRP A 123 -15.86 7.82 8.80
C TRP A 123 -17.16 8.46 8.34
N THR A 124 -17.20 9.06 7.16
CA THR A 124 -18.38 9.75 6.63
C THR A 124 -19.56 8.79 6.41
N LEU A 125 -19.30 7.65 5.77
CA LEU A 125 -20.33 6.64 5.53
C LEU A 125 -20.84 6.05 6.84
N CYS A 126 -19.96 5.61 7.70
CA CYS A 126 -20.31 4.94 8.95
C CYS A 126 -21.00 5.89 9.93
N LYS A 127 -20.55 7.15 10.04
CA LYS A 127 -21.12 8.11 10.99
C LYS A 127 -22.53 8.58 10.61
N ASN A 128 -22.84 8.64 9.32
CA ASN A 128 -24.08 9.22 8.83
C ASN A 128 -25.14 8.18 8.44
N MET A 129 -24.78 6.89 8.32
CA MET A 129 -25.75 5.81 8.11
C MET A 129 -26.16 5.20 9.44
N GLU A 130 -27.35 5.56 9.93
CA GLU A 130 -27.86 5.13 11.23
C GLU A 130 -27.91 3.59 11.32
N GLY A 131 -27.32 3.05 12.38
CA GLY A 131 -27.33 1.62 12.67
C GLY A 131 -26.45 0.76 11.75
N ILE A 132 -25.56 1.36 10.99
CA ILE A 132 -24.64 0.59 10.10
C ILE A 132 -23.76 -0.37 10.89
N GLU A 133 -23.62 -1.58 10.37
CA GLU A 133 -22.69 -2.59 10.86
C GLU A 133 -21.57 -2.80 9.84
N VAL A 134 -20.31 -2.76 10.30
CA VAL A 134 -19.12 -2.90 9.45
C VAL A 134 -18.49 -4.28 9.63
N PHE A 135 -18.18 -4.95 8.54
CA PHE A 135 -17.50 -6.25 8.49
C PHE A 135 -16.12 -6.04 7.88
N SER A 136 -15.08 -6.11 8.71
CA SER A 136 -13.71 -5.75 8.35
C SER A 136 -12.80 -6.97 8.39
N ASP A 137 -11.99 -7.18 7.34
CA ASP A 137 -10.91 -8.18 7.39
C ASP A 137 -9.90 -7.82 8.50
N GLU A 138 -9.42 -8.83 9.23
CA GLU A 138 -8.50 -8.62 10.38
C GLU A 138 -7.14 -8.05 9.99
N LEU A 139 -6.70 -8.23 8.73
CA LEU A 139 -5.43 -7.70 8.22
C LEU A 139 -5.59 -6.40 7.41
N ASN A 140 -6.75 -5.78 7.44
CA ASN A 140 -6.98 -4.50 6.79
C ASN A 140 -5.95 -3.44 7.23
N HIS A 141 -5.55 -2.60 6.29
CA HIS A 141 -4.62 -1.51 6.52
C HIS A 141 -5.09 -0.56 7.64
N ALA A 142 -4.13 -0.01 8.39
CA ALA A 142 -4.40 0.89 9.51
C ALA A 142 -5.33 2.07 9.17
N SER A 143 -5.35 2.56 7.93
CA SER A 143 -6.25 3.64 7.49
C SER A 143 -7.72 3.22 7.44
N LEU A 144 -7.99 1.98 7.03
CA LEU A 144 -9.34 1.38 7.04
C LEU A 144 -9.81 1.21 8.48
N ILE A 145 -8.99 0.56 9.30
CA ILE A 145 -9.27 0.33 10.74
C ILE A 145 -9.52 1.68 11.45
N GLN A 146 -8.69 2.69 11.20
CA GLN A 146 -8.84 4.00 11.86
C GLN A 146 -10.08 4.75 11.40
N GLY A 147 -10.44 4.66 10.12
CA GLY A 147 -11.67 5.26 9.58
C GLY A 147 -12.92 4.69 10.25
N ILE A 148 -13.00 3.37 10.35
CA ILE A 148 -14.10 2.65 11.02
C ILE A 148 -14.13 2.99 12.52
N LYS A 149 -12.99 2.88 13.20
CA LYS A 149 -12.88 3.14 14.64
C LYS A 149 -13.28 4.56 15.04
N ASN A 150 -12.94 5.55 14.21
CA ASN A 150 -13.29 6.95 14.46
C ASN A 150 -14.79 7.21 14.34
N ALA A 151 -15.52 6.39 13.61
CA ALA A 151 -16.98 6.52 13.48
C ALA A 151 -17.74 5.93 14.67
N ASP A 152 -17.11 5.08 15.48
CA ASP A 152 -17.68 4.45 16.68
C ASP A 152 -18.98 3.68 16.37
N VAL A 153 -18.88 2.76 15.43
CA VAL A 153 -20.01 1.92 14.98
C VAL A 153 -19.76 0.44 15.32
N VAL A 154 -20.80 -0.37 15.28
CA VAL A 154 -20.72 -1.83 15.47
C VAL A 154 -19.80 -2.39 14.37
N THR A 155 -18.73 -3.07 14.79
CA THR A 155 -17.72 -3.61 13.89
C THR A 155 -17.48 -5.10 14.18
N HIS A 156 -17.62 -5.91 13.16
CA HIS A 156 -17.33 -7.33 13.14
C HIS A 156 -16.03 -7.57 12.40
N ILE A 157 -15.05 -8.20 13.05
CA ILE A 157 -13.77 -8.54 12.44
C ILE A 157 -13.83 -9.99 11.98
N PHE A 158 -13.73 -10.24 10.68
CA PHE A 158 -13.61 -11.61 10.18
C PHE A 158 -12.14 -12.01 9.98
N ARG A 159 -11.86 -13.31 10.15
CA ARG A 159 -10.53 -13.87 9.95
C ARG A 159 -10.05 -13.61 8.52
N HIS A 160 -8.76 -13.35 8.37
CA HIS A 160 -8.17 -12.98 7.09
C HIS A 160 -8.54 -13.94 5.95
N ASN A 161 -9.18 -13.38 4.91
CA ASN A 161 -9.63 -14.11 3.72
C ASN A 161 -10.63 -15.26 4.00
N ASP A 162 -11.16 -15.39 5.21
CA ASP A 162 -12.11 -16.43 5.60
C ASP A 162 -13.53 -16.03 5.22
N THR A 163 -13.96 -16.49 4.06
CA THR A 163 -15.30 -16.19 3.52
C THR A 163 -16.42 -16.90 4.26
N GLU A 164 -16.16 -18.04 4.91
CA GLU A 164 -17.14 -18.74 5.72
C GLU A 164 -17.42 -17.97 7.00
N HIS A 165 -16.38 -17.47 7.67
CA HIS A 165 -16.52 -16.62 8.84
C HIS A 165 -17.21 -15.29 8.52
N LEU A 166 -16.88 -14.66 7.37
CA LEU A 166 -17.60 -13.48 6.91
C LEU A 166 -19.09 -13.74 6.73
N GLU A 167 -19.44 -14.87 6.09
CA GLU A 167 -20.84 -15.26 5.88
C GLU A 167 -21.57 -15.54 7.19
N GLU A 168 -20.92 -16.21 8.15
CA GLU A 168 -21.46 -16.45 9.48
C GLU A 168 -21.78 -15.13 10.21
N LEU A 169 -20.85 -14.16 10.20
CA LEU A 169 -21.06 -12.86 10.83
C LEU A 169 -22.21 -12.09 10.19
N LEU A 170 -22.28 -12.05 8.86
CA LEU A 170 -23.34 -11.38 8.11
C LEU A 170 -24.72 -12.03 8.36
N ASN A 171 -24.76 -13.36 8.46
CA ASN A 171 -25.98 -14.11 8.76
C ASN A 171 -26.53 -13.82 10.17
N ASN A 172 -25.63 -13.56 11.13
CA ASN A 172 -25.97 -13.24 12.50
C ASN A 172 -26.32 -11.76 12.74
N ALA A 173 -26.01 -10.89 11.77
CA ALA A 173 -26.31 -9.47 11.85
C ALA A 173 -27.80 -9.18 11.65
N ASN A 174 -28.25 -8.03 12.13
CA ASN A 174 -29.64 -7.61 11.93
C ASN A 174 -29.94 -7.42 10.43
N ALA A 175 -30.93 -8.13 9.92
CA ALA A 175 -31.29 -8.07 8.49
C ALA A 175 -31.69 -6.67 8.00
N ASN A 176 -32.20 -5.83 8.89
CA ASN A 176 -32.73 -4.50 8.58
C ASN A 176 -31.70 -3.36 8.73
N THR A 177 -30.49 -3.63 9.24
CA THR A 177 -29.42 -2.61 9.36
C THR A 177 -28.62 -2.49 8.08
N PRO A 178 -28.15 -1.29 7.71
CA PRO A 178 -27.15 -1.13 6.66
C PRO A 178 -25.88 -1.90 7.00
N LYS A 179 -25.22 -2.46 6.00
CA LYS A 179 -23.99 -3.25 6.16
C LYS A 179 -22.93 -2.79 5.20
N LEU A 180 -21.67 -2.79 5.67
CA LEU A 180 -20.50 -2.43 4.86
C LEU A 180 -19.41 -3.50 5.05
N VAL A 181 -19.01 -4.17 3.98
CA VAL A 181 -17.88 -5.09 3.97
C VAL A 181 -16.64 -4.36 3.48
N VAL A 182 -15.57 -4.34 4.30
CA VAL A 182 -14.33 -3.59 4.05
C VAL A 182 -13.16 -4.56 3.97
N PHE A 183 -12.43 -4.54 2.86
CA PHE A 183 -11.33 -5.46 2.57
C PHE A 183 -10.37 -4.89 1.53
N GLU A 184 -9.18 -5.51 1.37
CA GLU A 184 -8.18 -5.14 0.35
C GLU A 184 -8.16 -6.18 -0.78
N SER A 185 -7.85 -5.77 -1.99
CA SER A 185 -7.66 -6.73 -3.11
C SER A 185 -6.32 -7.46 -3.00
N LEU A 186 -5.30 -6.77 -2.48
CA LEU A 186 -3.95 -7.26 -2.26
C LEU A 186 -3.39 -6.68 -0.96
N TYR A 187 -3.13 -7.54 0.02
CA TYR A 187 -2.68 -7.14 1.34
C TYR A 187 -1.21 -6.75 1.38
N SER A 188 -0.94 -5.61 2.00
CA SER A 188 0.32 -4.89 1.89
C SER A 188 1.55 -5.60 2.45
N MET A 189 1.38 -6.41 3.49
CA MET A 189 2.47 -7.05 4.21
C MET A 189 2.64 -8.53 3.86
N GLU A 190 1.58 -9.17 3.45
CA GLU A 190 1.52 -10.58 3.07
C GLU A 190 1.71 -10.80 1.56
N GLY A 191 1.33 -9.81 0.76
CA GLY A 191 1.28 -9.97 -0.69
C GLY A 191 0.21 -10.96 -1.13
N LEU A 192 -0.74 -11.31 -0.26
CA LEU A 192 -1.84 -12.23 -0.55
C LEU A 192 -3.02 -11.49 -1.19
N ARG A 193 -3.65 -12.13 -2.15
CA ARG A 193 -4.89 -11.66 -2.78
C ARG A 193 -6.11 -12.10 -1.98
N SER A 194 -7.14 -11.28 -1.94
CA SER A 194 -8.42 -11.68 -1.38
C SER A 194 -9.23 -12.55 -2.34
N PRO A 195 -10.12 -13.40 -1.83
CA PRO A 195 -11.08 -14.16 -2.63
C PRO A 195 -12.25 -13.27 -3.09
N LEU A 196 -11.93 -12.25 -3.94
CA LEU A 196 -12.82 -11.16 -4.35
C LEU A 196 -14.21 -11.62 -4.74
N GLN A 197 -14.30 -12.57 -5.67
CA GLN A 197 -15.57 -13.05 -6.19
C GLN A 197 -16.48 -13.57 -5.06
N LYS A 198 -15.92 -14.36 -4.15
CA LYS A 198 -16.69 -14.95 -3.05
C LYS A 198 -17.14 -13.90 -2.04
N ILE A 199 -16.27 -12.92 -1.70
CA ILE A 199 -16.63 -11.81 -0.81
C ILE A 199 -17.77 -10.99 -1.42
N ILE A 200 -17.72 -10.69 -2.72
CA ILE A 200 -18.76 -9.95 -3.44
C ILE A 200 -20.09 -10.72 -3.44
N GLU A 201 -20.06 -12.02 -3.78
CA GLU A 201 -21.25 -12.87 -3.79
C GLU A 201 -21.95 -12.88 -2.42
N ILE A 202 -21.16 -13.04 -1.34
CA ILE A 202 -21.66 -13.00 0.03
C ILE A 202 -22.21 -11.61 0.36
N SER A 203 -21.48 -10.55 0.07
CA SER A 203 -21.93 -9.16 0.32
C SER A 203 -23.28 -8.88 -0.33
N LYS A 204 -23.46 -9.27 -1.60
CA LYS A 204 -24.74 -9.13 -2.31
C LYS A 204 -25.86 -9.95 -1.68
N LYS A 205 -25.59 -11.20 -1.29
CA LYS A 205 -26.57 -12.08 -0.63
C LYS A 205 -27.17 -11.43 0.62
N TYR A 206 -26.37 -10.69 1.38
CA TYR A 206 -26.80 -10.01 2.61
C TYR A 206 -27.07 -8.50 2.44
N ASN A 207 -27.17 -8.02 1.21
CA ASN A 207 -27.41 -6.60 0.86
C ASN A 207 -26.43 -5.66 1.58
N ALA A 208 -25.14 -6.01 1.57
CA ALA A 208 -24.07 -5.23 2.13
C ALA A 208 -23.33 -4.45 1.04
N LEU A 209 -23.04 -3.17 1.29
CA LEU A 209 -22.13 -2.39 0.44
C LEU A 209 -20.71 -2.94 0.53
N THR A 210 -19.95 -2.82 -0.53
CA THR A 210 -18.55 -3.21 -0.63
C THR A 210 -17.62 -2.00 -0.68
N TYR A 211 -16.63 -1.97 0.20
CA TYR A 211 -15.52 -1.01 0.18
C TYR A 211 -14.21 -1.75 -0.04
N LEU A 212 -13.61 -1.59 -1.20
CA LEU A 212 -12.40 -2.27 -1.60
C LEU A 212 -11.22 -1.30 -1.66
N ASP A 213 -10.13 -1.65 -0.97
CA ASP A 213 -8.84 -0.98 -1.12
C ASP A 213 -7.99 -1.69 -2.18
N GLU A 214 -7.73 -1.02 -3.29
CA GLU A 214 -6.90 -1.49 -4.41
C GLU A 214 -5.52 -0.80 -4.49
N VAL A 215 -5.06 -0.16 -3.44
CA VAL A 215 -3.83 0.66 -3.46
C VAL A 215 -2.56 -0.13 -3.82
N HIS A 216 -2.54 -1.45 -3.64
CA HIS A 216 -1.42 -2.33 -3.99
C HIS A 216 -1.57 -3.01 -5.35
N SER A 217 -2.74 -2.93 -5.98
CA SER A 217 -3.04 -3.61 -7.24
C SER A 217 -3.17 -2.67 -8.43
N VAL A 218 -3.72 -1.47 -8.24
CA VAL A 218 -3.90 -0.49 -9.32
C VAL A 218 -2.55 -0.05 -9.90
N GLY A 219 -2.47 0.01 -11.23
CA GLY A 219 -1.27 0.26 -12.00
C GLY A 219 -0.48 -0.99 -12.36
N LEU A 220 -0.74 -2.16 -11.71
CA LEU A 220 0.04 -3.39 -11.87
C LEU A 220 -0.74 -4.57 -12.44
N TYR A 221 -1.98 -4.76 -12.03
CA TYR A 221 -2.77 -5.95 -12.37
C TYR A 221 -3.92 -5.62 -13.30
N GLY A 222 -4.38 -6.63 -14.03
CA GLY A 222 -5.48 -6.53 -14.95
C GLY A 222 -5.16 -5.76 -16.23
N PRO A 223 -6.13 -5.71 -17.18
CA PRO A 223 -5.98 -4.95 -18.40
C PRO A 223 -5.63 -3.49 -18.11
N GLU A 224 -4.65 -2.94 -18.81
CA GLU A 224 -4.19 -1.55 -18.64
C GLU A 224 -3.77 -1.19 -17.19
N GLY A 225 -3.49 -2.17 -16.33
CA GLY A 225 -3.16 -1.93 -14.92
C GLY A 225 -4.34 -1.42 -14.08
N ARG A 226 -5.58 -1.77 -14.42
CA ARG A 226 -6.80 -1.25 -13.77
C ARG A 226 -7.08 -1.85 -12.39
N GLY A 227 -6.32 -2.87 -11.98
CA GLY A 227 -6.42 -3.53 -10.69
C GLY A 227 -6.86 -4.99 -10.77
N ILE A 228 -6.91 -5.66 -9.62
CA ILE A 228 -7.32 -7.06 -9.54
C ILE A 228 -8.82 -7.22 -9.81
N THR A 229 -9.65 -6.24 -9.49
CA THR A 229 -11.06 -6.23 -9.89
C THR A 229 -11.21 -6.32 -11.40
N ALA A 230 -10.45 -5.56 -12.15
CA ALA A 230 -10.43 -5.59 -13.62
C ALA A 230 -9.84 -6.90 -14.17
N GLU A 231 -8.82 -7.47 -13.51
CA GLU A 231 -8.29 -8.79 -13.87
C GLU A 231 -9.37 -9.89 -13.80
N LYS A 232 -10.29 -9.76 -12.86
CA LYS A 232 -11.38 -10.71 -12.63
C LYS A 232 -12.69 -10.33 -13.35
N GLY A 233 -12.77 -9.15 -13.99
CA GLY A 233 -14.00 -8.65 -14.60
C GLY A 233 -15.09 -8.31 -13.58
N LEU A 234 -14.70 -7.82 -12.41
CA LEU A 234 -15.59 -7.58 -11.27
C LEU A 234 -15.74 -6.08 -10.93
N GLU A 235 -15.27 -5.17 -11.81
CA GLU A 235 -15.27 -3.72 -11.51
C GLU A 235 -16.68 -3.19 -11.23
N ASP A 236 -17.70 -3.67 -11.98
CA ASP A 236 -19.10 -3.23 -11.82
C ASP A 236 -19.75 -3.80 -10.54
N GLU A 237 -19.13 -4.80 -9.93
CA GLU A 237 -19.66 -5.53 -8.78
C GLU A 237 -19.24 -4.94 -7.42
N ILE A 238 -18.26 -4.03 -7.39
CA ILE A 238 -17.79 -3.31 -6.21
C ILE A 238 -18.45 -1.94 -6.14
N ASP A 239 -18.95 -1.54 -4.99
CA ASP A 239 -19.60 -0.24 -4.83
C ASP A 239 -18.60 0.91 -4.73
N ILE A 240 -17.57 0.77 -3.90
CA ILE A 240 -16.57 1.82 -3.64
C ILE A 240 -15.17 1.22 -3.74
N ILE A 241 -14.33 1.82 -4.59
CA ILE A 241 -12.91 1.48 -4.75
C ILE A 241 -12.07 2.62 -4.20
N ASN A 242 -11.15 2.33 -3.28
CA ASN A 242 -10.08 3.22 -2.88
C ASN A 242 -8.79 2.89 -3.64
N GLY A 243 -8.10 3.91 -4.10
CA GLY A 243 -6.82 3.77 -4.80
C GLY A 243 -5.81 4.83 -4.39
N THR A 244 -4.59 4.68 -4.85
CA THR A 244 -3.49 5.58 -4.54
C THR A 244 -2.74 6.04 -5.79
N LEU A 245 -2.24 7.28 -5.74
CA LEU A 245 -1.30 7.81 -6.72
C LEU A 245 0.16 7.60 -6.28
N SER A 246 0.40 7.22 -5.01
CA SER A 246 1.74 7.22 -4.41
C SER A 246 2.49 5.89 -4.47
N LYS A 247 1.96 4.91 -5.18
CA LYS A 247 2.63 3.62 -5.40
C LYS A 247 2.95 3.42 -6.88
N SER A 248 2.24 2.58 -7.60
CA SER A 248 2.52 2.29 -9.02
C SER A 248 2.63 3.55 -9.89
N PHE A 249 1.83 4.56 -9.61
CA PHE A 249 1.88 5.82 -10.36
C PHE A 249 2.98 6.80 -9.88
N GLY A 250 3.67 6.52 -8.77
CA GLY A 250 4.83 7.27 -8.30
C GLY A 250 4.58 8.72 -7.90
N GLN A 251 3.32 9.13 -7.66
CA GLN A 251 2.95 10.50 -7.32
C GLN A 251 2.45 10.60 -5.87
N MET A 252 2.02 11.78 -5.43
CA MET A 252 1.38 11.95 -4.11
C MET A 252 -0.13 12.04 -4.28
N GLY A 253 -0.89 11.33 -3.43
CA GLY A 253 -2.33 11.41 -3.40
C GLY A 253 -3.03 10.07 -3.26
N GLY A 254 -4.33 10.15 -3.06
CA GLY A 254 -5.25 9.02 -3.06
C GLY A 254 -6.59 9.44 -3.61
N TYR A 255 -7.48 8.48 -3.79
CA TYR A 255 -8.80 8.75 -4.33
C TYR A 255 -9.78 7.64 -3.94
N VAL A 256 -11.06 7.95 -4.06
CA VAL A 256 -12.14 6.97 -4.08
C VAL A 256 -12.89 7.08 -5.41
N ALA A 257 -13.36 5.96 -5.94
CA ALA A 257 -14.18 5.88 -7.15
C ALA A 257 -15.44 5.04 -6.85
N ALA A 258 -16.61 5.55 -7.27
CA ALA A 258 -17.91 4.93 -7.02
C ALA A 258 -18.96 5.49 -7.99
N ASN A 259 -20.25 5.17 -7.75
CA ASN A 259 -21.32 5.87 -8.43
C ASN A 259 -21.35 7.38 -8.06
N ALA A 260 -22.00 8.19 -8.88
CA ALA A 260 -22.00 9.65 -8.74
C ALA A 260 -22.59 10.12 -7.40
N ASP A 261 -23.67 9.50 -6.93
CA ASP A 261 -24.36 9.90 -5.70
C ASP A 261 -23.50 9.63 -4.45
N ILE A 262 -22.80 8.50 -4.41
CA ILE A 262 -21.84 8.17 -3.32
C ILE A 262 -20.69 9.18 -3.31
N ILE A 263 -20.11 9.49 -4.46
CA ILE A 263 -19.01 10.46 -4.55
C ILE A 263 -19.48 11.87 -4.16
N ASP A 264 -20.64 12.29 -4.60
CA ASP A 264 -21.17 13.61 -4.24
C ASP A 264 -21.53 13.71 -2.75
N TYR A 265 -22.05 12.61 -2.19
CA TYR A 265 -22.26 12.49 -0.75
C TYR A 265 -20.95 12.63 0.04
N ILE A 266 -19.89 11.88 -0.33
CA ILE A 266 -18.58 11.98 0.31
C ILE A 266 -18.02 13.41 0.17
N ARG A 267 -18.09 13.99 -1.02
CA ARG A 267 -17.66 15.38 -1.30
C ARG A 267 -18.35 16.40 -0.39
N SER A 268 -19.63 16.18 -0.11
CA SER A 268 -20.46 17.12 0.64
C SER A 268 -20.34 16.99 2.16
N PHE A 269 -19.99 15.80 2.66
CA PHE A 269 -20.03 15.51 4.10
C PHE A 269 -18.66 15.10 4.71
N ALA A 270 -17.65 14.79 3.90
CA ALA A 270 -16.37 14.30 4.40
C ALA A 270 -15.46 15.45 4.90
N PRO A 271 -15.21 15.58 6.23
CA PRO A 271 -14.38 16.66 6.75
C PRO A 271 -12.94 16.63 6.22
N GLY A 272 -12.39 15.44 6.01
CA GLY A 272 -11.04 15.26 5.47
C GLY A 272 -10.91 15.63 3.98
N PHE A 273 -12.03 15.87 3.29
CA PHE A 273 -12.06 16.48 1.97
C PHE A 273 -12.34 17.99 2.05
N ILE A 274 -13.38 18.38 2.78
CA ILE A 274 -13.86 19.78 2.81
C ILE A 274 -12.81 20.73 3.41
N PHE A 275 -12.16 20.32 4.51
CA PHE A 275 -11.30 21.18 5.31
C PHE A 275 -9.80 20.98 5.08
N THR A 276 -9.41 20.09 4.14
CA THR A 276 -8.00 19.89 3.80
C THR A 276 -7.59 20.74 2.61
N SER A 277 -6.31 21.15 2.58
CA SER A 277 -5.72 21.77 1.40
C SER A 277 -5.76 20.82 0.21
N SER A 278 -6.03 21.37 -0.96
CA SER A 278 -6.05 20.62 -2.22
C SER A 278 -4.66 20.12 -2.61
N MET A 279 -4.63 19.06 -3.37
CA MET A 279 -3.40 18.58 -4.04
C MET A 279 -2.79 19.70 -4.91
N ASN A 280 -1.48 19.75 -5.02
CA ASN A 280 -0.82 20.69 -5.94
C ASN A 280 -1.20 20.37 -7.40
N PRO A 281 -1.56 21.37 -8.24
CA PRO A 281 -1.92 21.15 -9.64
C PRO A 281 -0.83 20.44 -10.45
N SER A 282 0.45 20.67 -10.17
CA SER A 282 1.56 20.01 -10.86
C SER A 282 1.61 18.50 -10.55
N ILE A 283 1.24 18.10 -9.34
CA ILE A 283 1.12 16.70 -8.95
C ILE A 283 -0.10 16.05 -9.62
N ALA A 284 -1.22 16.77 -9.70
CA ALA A 284 -2.40 16.28 -10.43
C ALA A 284 -2.10 16.05 -11.91
N ALA A 285 -1.45 17.00 -12.58
CA ALA A 285 -1.04 16.88 -13.97
C ALA A 285 -0.02 15.74 -14.19
N ALA A 286 0.99 15.64 -13.32
CA ALA A 286 1.96 14.54 -13.35
C ALA A 286 1.31 13.19 -13.16
N SER A 287 0.27 13.11 -12.30
CA SER A 287 -0.51 11.88 -12.07
C SER A 287 -1.27 11.47 -13.33
N ILE A 288 -1.89 12.40 -14.05
CA ILE A 288 -2.55 12.13 -15.34
C ILE A 288 -1.56 11.51 -16.34
N THR A 289 -0.39 12.10 -16.47
CA THR A 289 0.65 11.58 -17.37
C THR A 289 1.12 10.20 -16.92
N SER A 290 1.36 10.02 -15.63
CA SER A 290 1.81 8.75 -15.04
C SER A 290 0.80 7.62 -15.24
N ILE A 291 -0.49 7.88 -15.00
CA ILE A 291 -1.57 6.90 -15.21
C ILE A 291 -1.62 6.48 -16.69
N LYS A 292 -1.58 7.43 -17.62
CA LYS A 292 -1.60 7.13 -19.07
C LYS A 292 -0.41 6.27 -19.49
N ILE A 293 0.79 6.54 -18.95
CA ILE A 293 1.97 5.71 -19.19
C ILE A 293 1.76 4.31 -18.62
N ALA A 294 1.31 4.19 -17.36
CA ALA A 294 1.06 2.91 -16.73
C ALA A 294 0.04 2.07 -17.52
N MET A 295 -1.03 2.68 -18.01
CA MET A 295 -2.05 1.99 -18.82
C MET A 295 -1.48 1.41 -20.13
N SER A 296 -0.55 2.11 -20.77
CA SER A 296 0.05 1.70 -22.04
C SER A 296 1.29 0.81 -21.91
N SER A 297 1.84 0.62 -20.69
CA SER A 297 3.14 -0.05 -20.47
C SER A 297 2.97 -1.46 -19.90
N GLU A 298 2.53 -2.41 -20.74
CA GLU A 298 2.46 -3.83 -20.37
C GLU A 298 3.85 -4.40 -20.02
N ASP A 299 4.87 -3.97 -20.76
CA ASP A 299 6.26 -4.37 -20.58
C ASP A 299 6.80 -4.08 -19.17
N LEU A 300 6.44 -2.95 -18.56
CA LEU A 300 6.82 -2.61 -17.20
C LEU A 300 6.18 -3.58 -16.18
N ARG A 301 4.91 -3.92 -16.38
CA ARG A 301 4.19 -4.89 -15.52
C ARG A 301 4.76 -6.29 -15.66
N ASP A 302 5.05 -6.71 -16.88
CA ASP A 302 5.68 -8.01 -17.17
C ASP A 302 7.06 -8.13 -16.54
N ASN A 303 7.88 -7.08 -16.64
CA ASN A 303 9.20 -7.06 -16.00
C ASN A 303 9.13 -7.22 -14.49
N ILE A 304 8.16 -6.56 -13.82
CA ILE A 304 7.96 -6.76 -12.37
C ILE A 304 7.59 -8.21 -12.07
N ARG A 305 6.67 -8.81 -12.84
CA ARG A 305 6.25 -10.21 -12.65
C ARG A 305 7.43 -11.17 -12.81
N ILE A 306 8.16 -11.05 -13.93
CA ILE A 306 9.33 -11.89 -14.22
C ILE A 306 10.39 -11.75 -13.14
N ASN A 307 10.68 -10.53 -12.73
CA ASN A 307 11.71 -10.27 -11.72
C ASN A 307 11.28 -10.75 -10.32
N SER A 308 10.00 -10.62 -9.98
CA SER A 308 9.45 -11.17 -8.72
C SER A 308 9.57 -12.69 -8.68
N ASP A 309 9.30 -13.36 -9.81
CA ASP A 309 9.45 -14.82 -9.92
C ASP A 309 10.92 -15.27 -9.80
N ARG A 310 11.85 -14.51 -10.39
CA ARG A 310 13.30 -14.77 -10.24
C ARG A 310 13.75 -14.71 -8.79
N ILE A 311 13.27 -13.71 -8.02
CA ILE A 311 13.59 -13.62 -6.59
C ILE A 311 13.01 -14.81 -5.84
N ARG A 312 11.73 -15.16 -6.06
CA ARG A 312 11.10 -16.31 -5.40
C ARG A 312 11.87 -17.62 -5.69
N LEU A 313 12.26 -17.84 -6.94
CA LEU A 313 13.09 -19.00 -7.31
C LEU A 313 14.42 -19.01 -6.55
N GLY A 314 15.14 -17.88 -6.54
CA GLY A 314 16.41 -17.78 -5.81
C GLY A 314 16.23 -17.98 -4.29
N LEU A 315 15.18 -17.47 -3.68
CA LEU A 315 14.88 -17.69 -2.26
C LEU A 315 14.60 -19.17 -1.95
N ARG A 316 13.90 -19.90 -2.84
CA ARG A 316 13.68 -21.35 -2.70
C ARG A 316 15.00 -22.11 -2.82
N ASP A 317 15.82 -21.80 -3.82
CA ASP A 317 17.12 -22.45 -4.03
C ASP A 317 18.06 -22.24 -2.82
N LEU A 318 18.01 -21.06 -2.21
CA LEU A 318 18.75 -20.71 -1.00
C LEU A 318 18.08 -21.19 0.29
N GLN A 319 16.87 -21.73 0.22
CA GLN A 319 16.05 -22.15 1.37
C GLN A 319 15.81 -20.99 2.38
N ILE A 320 15.76 -19.75 1.90
CA ILE A 320 15.43 -18.59 2.73
C ILE A 320 13.91 -18.53 2.93
N PRO A 321 13.41 -18.48 4.17
CA PRO A 321 11.97 -18.51 4.44
C PRO A 321 11.27 -17.24 3.96
N PHE A 322 10.26 -17.40 3.13
CA PHE A 322 9.39 -16.30 2.68
C PHE A 322 7.95 -16.77 2.58
N LEU A 323 7.00 -15.84 2.58
CA LEU A 323 5.59 -16.15 2.39
C LEU A 323 5.30 -16.34 0.89
N GLU A 324 4.95 -17.57 0.51
CA GLU A 324 4.60 -17.90 -0.87
C GLU A 324 3.34 -17.12 -1.31
N ASN A 325 3.46 -16.42 -2.41
CA ASN A 325 2.37 -15.70 -3.07
C ASN A 325 2.72 -15.48 -4.55
N ASP A 326 1.77 -14.95 -5.33
CA ASP A 326 1.91 -14.65 -6.75
C ASP A 326 2.02 -13.13 -7.06
N SER A 327 2.25 -12.31 -6.02
CA SER A 327 2.27 -10.86 -6.17
C SER A 327 3.69 -10.29 -6.32
N HIS A 328 3.78 -8.98 -6.58
CA HIS A 328 5.04 -8.23 -6.61
C HIS A 328 5.62 -7.93 -5.22
N ILE A 329 4.94 -8.31 -4.15
CA ILE A 329 5.36 -8.15 -2.76
C ILE A 329 5.90 -9.48 -2.27
N ILE A 330 7.17 -9.52 -1.84
CA ILE A 330 7.82 -10.74 -1.41
C ILE A 330 8.24 -10.58 0.06
N PRO A 331 7.47 -11.15 1.01
CA PRO A 331 7.78 -11.09 2.44
C PRO A 331 8.81 -12.17 2.81
N ILE A 332 10.00 -11.76 3.26
CA ILE A 332 11.08 -12.66 3.75
C ILE A 332 11.03 -12.64 5.28
N HIS A 333 10.74 -13.78 5.91
CA HIS A 333 10.50 -13.89 7.34
C HIS A 333 11.78 -14.05 8.17
N LEU A 334 11.85 -13.27 9.28
CA LEU A 334 12.93 -13.37 10.26
C LEU A 334 12.39 -13.61 11.69
N TYR A 335 11.09 -13.37 11.94
CA TYR A 335 10.34 -13.69 13.17
C TYR A 335 10.83 -13.00 14.46
N ASP A 336 11.80 -12.08 14.38
CA ASP A 336 12.34 -11.33 15.50
C ASP A 336 12.76 -9.92 15.07
N PRO A 337 12.36 -8.84 15.79
CA PRO A 337 12.65 -7.46 15.38
C PRO A 337 14.13 -7.10 15.48
N ARG A 338 14.91 -7.78 16.35
CA ARG A 338 16.35 -7.54 16.51
C ARG A 338 17.09 -8.20 15.37
N LEU A 339 16.75 -9.45 15.04
CA LEU A 339 17.31 -10.17 13.87
C LEU A 339 17.01 -9.43 12.56
N CYS A 340 15.77 -8.95 12.37
CA CYS A 340 15.42 -8.11 11.22
C CYS A 340 16.32 -6.87 11.10
N LYS A 341 16.58 -6.17 12.18
CA LYS A 341 17.42 -4.97 12.18
C LYS A 341 18.88 -5.29 11.92
N GLU A 342 19.39 -6.33 12.56
CA GLU A 342 20.76 -6.76 12.40
C GLU A 342 21.03 -7.21 10.96
N ALA A 343 20.16 -8.03 10.38
CA ALA A 343 20.24 -8.46 8.99
C ALA A 343 20.13 -7.26 8.02
N ALA A 344 19.21 -6.32 8.24
CA ALA A 344 19.11 -5.12 7.42
C ALA A 344 20.36 -4.23 7.51
N ASN A 345 20.98 -4.11 8.69
CA ASN A 345 22.22 -3.37 8.86
C ASN A 345 23.40 -4.08 8.14
N LEU A 346 23.51 -5.41 8.24
CA LEU A 346 24.55 -6.16 7.52
C LEU A 346 24.40 -6.05 6.00
N LEU A 347 23.16 -6.17 5.47
CA LEU A 347 22.88 -5.95 4.05
C LEU A 347 23.32 -4.55 3.61
N LEU A 348 23.03 -3.54 4.43
CA LEU A 348 23.38 -2.16 4.12
C LEU A 348 24.89 -1.89 4.22
N GLU A 349 25.54 -2.36 5.28
CA GLU A 349 26.95 -2.03 5.58
C GLU A 349 27.95 -2.81 4.73
N LYS A 350 27.65 -4.09 4.42
CA LYS A 350 28.53 -4.94 3.65
C LYS A 350 28.23 -4.95 2.14
N HIS A 351 26.96 -4.90 1.79
CA HIS A 351 26.51 -5.12 0.43
C HIS A 351 25.88 -3.87 -0.23
N GLY A 352 25.75 -2.76 0.53
CA GLY A 352 25.10 -1.54 0.01
C GLY A 352 23.61 -1.71 -0.29
N ILE A 353 22.94 -2.71 0.28
CA ILE A 353 21.52 -3.00 0.05
C ILE A 353 20.67 -2.34 1.13
N TYR A 354 19.76 -1.45 0.71
CA TYR A 354 18.80 -0.82 1.58
C TYR A 354 17.46 -1.53 1.53
N ILE A 355 17.10 -2.16 2.65
CA ILE A 355 15.79 -2.76 2.88
C ILE A 355 15.29 -2.37 4.27
N GLN A 356 14.00 -2.00 4.37
CA GLN A 356 13.41 -1.60 5.64
C GLN A 356 12.90 -2.82 6.40
N PRO A 357 13.36 -3.07 7.64
CA PRO A 357 12.79 -4.11 8.49
C PRO A 357 11.37 -3.73 8.93
N ILE A 358 10.45 -4.69 8.80
CA ILE A 358 9.05 -4.55 9.19
C ILE A 358 8.81 -5.33 10.48
N PHE A 359 8.23 -4.65 11.47
CA PHE A 359 7.94 -5.21 12.79
C PHE A 359 6.74 -4.50 13.43
N TYR A 360 6.32 -4.98 14.60
CA TYR A 360 5.18 -4.41 15.34
C TYR A 360 5.24 -2.86 15.44
N PRO A 361 4.11 -2.13 15.29
CA PRO A 361 2.74 -2.60 15.07
C PRO A 361 2.35 -2.83 13.60
N THR A 362 3.27 -2.77 12.65
CA THR A 362 2.99 -2.95 11.22
C THR A 362 2.61 -4.39 10.88
N VAL A 363 3.25 -5.34 11.57
CA VAL A 363 2.91 -6.77 11.56
C VAL A 363 2.80 -7.25 13.00
N PRO A 364 2.11 -8.38 13.27
CA PRO A 364 2.08 -9.00 14.60
C PRO A 364 3.48 -9.32 15.13
N LYS A 365 3.61 -9.41 16.46
CA LYS A 365 4.88 -9.88 17.08
C LYS A 365 5.10 -11.35 16.72
N GLY A 366 6.34 -11.69 16.36
CA GLY A 366 6.71 -13.02 15.89
C GLY A 366 6.47 -13.22 14.40
N ASP A 367 6.13 -12.15 13.66
CA ASP A 367 5.87 -12.19 12.23
C ASP A 367 6.71 -11.13 11.48
N GLU A 368 7.82 -10.75 12.10
CA GLU A 368 8.76 -9.77 11.58
C GLU A 368 9.43 -10.25 10.29
N ARG A 369 9.58 -9.33 9.34
CA ARG A 369 10.01 -9.64 7.99
C ARG A 369 10.71 -8.50 7.27
N PHE A 370 11.37 -8.82 6.17
CA PHE A 370 11.60 -7.85 5.11
C PHE A 370 10.41 -7.89 4.13
N ARG A 371 10.01 -6.74 3.66
CA ARG A 371 9.04 -6.62 2.59
C ARG A 371 9.78 -6.17 1.33
N VAL A 372 10.19 -7.14 0.53
CA VAL A 372 10.87 -6.88 -0.74
C VAL A 372 9.88 -6.43 -1.78
N THR A 373 10.20 -5.36 -2.48
CA THR A 373 9.47 -4.88 -3.66
C THR A 373 10.47 -4.55 -4.75
N ILE A 374 10.17 -5.02 -5.95
CA ILE A 374 11.01 -4.86 -7.12
C ILE A 374 10.40 -3.82 -8.07
N THR A 375 11.25 -3.22 -8.89
CA THR A 375 10.81 -2.29 -9.95
C THR A 375 11.34 -2.77 -11.30
N PRO A 376 10.83 -2.27 -12.43
CA PRO A 376 11.35 -2.61 -13.76
C PRO A 376 12.81 -2.20 -13.99
N ARG A 377 13.38 -1.42 -13.07
CA ARG A 377 14.76 -0.92 -13.13
C ARG A 377 15.78 -1.86 -12.49
N HIS A 378 15.32 -2.87 -11.73
CA HIS A 378 16.22 -3.89 -11.21
C HIS A 378 16.57 -4.87 -12.33
N GLU A 379 17.85 -4.93 -12.66
CA GLU A 379 18.39 -5.84 -13.68
C GLU A 379 18.67 -7.23 -13.08
N ALA A 380 18.95 -8.21 -13.93
CA ALA A 380 19.28 -9.55 -13.48
C ALA A 380 20.54 -9.61 -12.59
N SER A 381 21.50 -8.72 -12.82
CA SER A 381 22.70 -8.55 -11.98
C SER A 381 22.37 -8.03 -10.59
N ASP A 382 21.42 -7.08 -10.46
CA ASP A 382 20.99 -6.57 -9.16
C ASP A 382 20.28 -7.66 -8.36
N ILE A 383 19.43 -8.47 -9.03
CA ILE A 383 18.73 -9.61 -8.41
C ILE A 383 19.73 -10.65 -7.90
N GLN A 384 20.75 -10.99 -8.71
CA GLN A 384 21.77 -11.93 -8.27
C GLN A 384 22.55 -11.38 -7.09
N HIS A 385 22.98 -10.10 -7.14
CA HIS A 385 23.67 -9.44 -6.03
C HIS A 385 22.83 -9.46 -4.73
N PHE A 386 21.51 -9.20 -4.85
CA PHE A 386 20.61 -9.26 -3.70
C PHE A 386 20.51 -10.67 -3.10
N LEU A 387 20.39 -11.70 -3.92
CA LEU A 387 20.33 -13.10 -3.47
C LEU A 387 21.63 -13.55 -2.82
N ASP A 388 22.80 -13.22 -3.43
CA ASP A 388 24.12 -13.53 -2.87
C ASP A 388 24.33 -12.82 -1.52
N ALA A 389 23.90 -11.57 -1.40
CA ALA A 389 23.97 -10.81 -0.16
C ALA A 389 23.05 -11.38 0.95
N LEU A 390 21.85 -11.83 0.58
CA LEU A 390 20.96 -12.52 1.52
C LEU A 390 21.62 -13.83 2.01
N ASP A 391 22.18 -14.62 1.12
CA ASP A 391 22.84 -15.88 1.50
C ASP A 391 24.03 -15.65 2.45
N ASP A 392 24.87 -14.63 2.16
CA ASP A 392 25.98 -14.24 3.04
C ASP A 392 25.50 -13.84 4.44
N VAL A 393 24.45 -13.00 4.50
CA VAL A 393 23.90 -12.54 5.78
C VAL A 393 23.24 -13.68 6.55
N TRP A 394 22.50 -14.59 5.89
CA TRP A 394 21.90 -15.78 6.52
C TRP A 394 22.98 -16.69 7.12
N ASN A 395 24.04 -16.93 6.37
CA ASN A 395 25.19 -17.76 6.83
C ASN A 395 25.90 -17.08 7.98
N GLN A 396 26.21 -15.78 7.90
CA GLN A 396 26.93 -15.06 8.94
C GLN A 396 26.16 -15.00 10.27
N MET A 397 24.84 -14.81 10.20
CA MET A 397 23.99 -14.73 11.39
C MET A 397 23.51 -16.10 11.88
N GLY A 398 23.76 -17.18 11.14
CA GLY A 398 23.24 -18.51 11.45
C GLY A 398 21.72 -18.57 11.47
N LEU A 399 21.05 -17.84 10.54
CA LEU A 399 19.60 -17.79 10.48
C LEU A 399 19.03 -19.11 9.96
N LYS A 400 17.87 -19.49 10.50
CA LYS A 400 17.17 -20.72 10.10
C LYS A 400 16.75 -20.64 8.63
N ARG A 401 16.86 -21.78 7.93
CA ARG A 401 16.36 -21.95 6.58
C ARG A 401 15.04 -22.74 6.59
N SER A 402 14.29 -22.74 5.47
CA SER A 402 12.90 -23.21 5.38
C SER A 402 12.71 -24.64 5.95
N ASP A 403 13.55 -25.58 5.61
CA ASP A 403 13.44 -26.98 6.08
C ASP A 403 13.56 -27.13 7.60
N ALA A 404 14.36 -26.27 8.24
CA ALA A 404 14.51 -26.23 9.70
C ALA A 404 13.26 -25.66 10.40
N ILE A 405 12.57 -24.72 9.76
CA ILE A 405 11.36 -24.08 10.29
C ILE A 405 10.15 -25.01 10.18
N GLU A 406 10.02 -25.75 9.07
CA GLU A 406 8.94 -26.72 8.89
C GLU A 406 9.04 -27.88 9.89
N GLY A 407 10.25 -28.34 10.19
CA GLY A 407 10.50 -29.39 11.20
C GLY A 407 10.05 -29.01 12.62
N GLU A 408 10.21 -27.73 13.02
CA GLU A 408 9.80 -27.24 14.34
C GLU A 408 8.27 -27.02 14.45
N ARG A 409 7.58 -26.64 13.38
CA ARG A 409 6.10 -26.45 13.38
C ARG A 409 5.35 -27.78 13.42
N SER A 410 5.95 -28.87 12.95
CA SER A 410 5.35 -30.22 13.02
C SER A 410 5.50 -30.87 14.39
N ALA A 411 6.27 -30.28 15.30
CA ALA A 411 6.57 -30.82 16.63
C ALA A 411 5.78 -30.13 17.78
N VAL A 412 4.83 -29.21 17.47
CA VAL A 412 3.93 -28.53 18.39
C VAL A 412 2.48 -28.86 18.00
#